data_97215686ca411ba3d9ee2343556d38d5
#
_entry.id   97215686ca411ba3d9ee2343556d38d5
#
_cell.length_a   1.000
_cell.length_b   1.000
_cell.length_c   1.000
_cell.angle_alpha   90.00
_cell.angle_beta   90.00
_cell.angle_gamma   90.00
#
_symmetry.space_group_name_H-M   'P 1'
#
loop_
_entity.id
_entity.type
_entity.pdbx_description
1 polymer ?
#
loop_
_entity_poly.entity_id
_entity_poly.type
_entity_poly.pdbx_seq_one_letter_code
_entity_poly.pdbx_strand_id
1 'polypeptide(L)'
;MNLGQIRTHFKALLNRSDITDALANTFIDQAIARIQRSIRIPSMEKTHTYTITASTPSVLLPNDFIEGIDLSFASHTLDRLPMSEMLNRKSTSEIGNPHFFAREGGSFLITPVPSSGKLILNYYAQFAAMTVDSDENSLAAVGSDLLIYAALTYASDYYLDERQGLFEQKYNQFLIEIQDQAYDAEITGSLQAIRPAYQYH
;
A
#
# COMPACT_ATOMS: atom_id res chain seq x y z
N MET A 1 10.97 -15.34 -2.01
CA MET A 1 10.91 -16.27 -3.18
C MET A 1 10.73 -15.46 -4.45
N ASN A 2 11.43 -15.82 -5.53
CA ASN A 2 11.24 -15.16 -6.84
C ASN A 2 10.00 -15.71 -7.59
N LEU A 3 9.57 -15.02 -8.65
CA LEU A 3 8.39 -15.39 -9.44
C LEU A 3 8.45 -16.81 -9.98
N GLY A 4 9.61 -17.26 -10.50
CA GLY A 4 9.79 -18.62 -11.03
C GLY A 4 9.61 -19.70 -9.96
N GLN A 5 10.08 -19.46 -8.74
CA GLN A 5 9.89 -20.36 -7.59
C GLN A 5 8.45 -20.39 -7.13
N ILE A 6 7.79 -19.22 -7.04
CA ILE A 6 6.35 -19.10 -6.67
C ILE A 6 5.51 -19.85 -7.69
N ARG A 7 5.74 -19.63 -8.98
CA ARG A 7 5.02 -20.31 -10.06
C ARG A 7 5.21 -21.84 -10.02
N THR A 8 6.43 -22.31 -9.77
CA THR A 8 6.73 -23.74 -9.65
C THR A 8 5.98 -24.35 -8.47
N HIS A 9 6.01 -23.70 -7.32
CA HIS A 9 5.32 -24.16 -6.11
C HIS A 9 3.81 -24.12 -6.26
N PHE A 10 3.27 -23.04 -6.81
CA PHE A 10 1.87 -22.89 -7.15
C PHE A 10 1.36 -24.04 -8.06
N LYS A 11 2.09 -24.32 -9.16
CA LYS A 11 1.73 -25.43 -10.06
C LYS A 11 1.79 -26.80 -9.39
N ALA A 12 2.78 -27.04 -8.54
CA ALA A 12 2.91 -28.28 -7.79
C ALA A 12 1.70 -28.52 -6.84
N LEU A 13 1.24 -27.47 -6.14
CA LEU A 13 0.07 -27.54 -5.24
C LEU A 13 -1.25 -27.64 -6.01
N LEU A 14 -1.38 -26.95 -7.13
CA LEU A 14 -2.54 -27.07 -8.00
C LEU A 14 -2.68 -28.48 -8.60
N ASN A 15 -1.52 -29.14 -8.85
CA ASN A 15 -1.42 -30.50 -9.36
C ASN A 15 -2.18 -30.72 -10.69
N ARG A 16 -1.96 -29.78 -11.65
CA ARG A 16 -2.53 -29.87 -13.00
C ARG A 16 -1.46 -29.73 -14.06
N SER A 17 -1.58 -30.49 -15.13
CA SER A 17 -0.64 -30.51 -16.25
C SER A 17 -1.02 -29.56 -17.40
N ASP A 18 -2.27 -29.07 -17.41
CA ASP A 18 -2.85 -28.23 -18.46
C ASP A 18 -2.65 -26.70 -18.19
N ILE A 19 -1.99 -26.32 -17.12
CA ILE A 19 -1.71 -24.93 -16.79
C ILE A 19 -0.42 -24.43 -17.46
N THR A 20 -0.54 -23.36 -18.25
CA THR A 20 0.61 -22.66 -18.84
C THR A 20 1.26 -21.68 -17.85
N ASP A 21 2.53 -21.28 -18.12
CA ASP A 21 3.20 -20.28 -17.30
C ASP A 21 2.49 -18.92 -17.35
N ALA A 22 2.01 -18.54 -18.52
CA ALA A 22 1.25 -17.28 -18.70
C ALA A 22 -0.02 -17.25 -17.86
N LEU A 23 -0.79 -18.36 -17.83
CA LEU A 23 -2.00 -18.47 -17.03
C LEU A 23 -1.68 -18.47 -15.51
N ALA A 24 -0.62 -19.17 -15.11
CA ALA A 24 -0.14 -19.16 -13.73
C ALA A 24 0.25 -17.75 -13.28
N ASN A 25 0.99 -16.99 -14.10
CA ASN A 25 1.34 -15.60 -13.83
C ASN A 25 0.08 -14.71 -13.67
N THR A 26 -0.94 -14.92 -14.52
CA THR A 26 -2.22 -14.18 -14.39
C THR A 26 -2.87 -14.41 -13.02
N PHE A 27 -2.89 -15.63 -12.51
CA PHE A 27 -3.43 -15.91 -11.16
C PHE A 27 -2.58 -15.30 -10.06
N ILE A 28 -1.24 -15.28 -10.22
CA ILE A 28 -0.32 -14.65 -9.27
C ILE A 28 -0.56 -13.12 -9.26
N ASP A 29 -0.73 -12.48 -10.41
CA ASP A 29 -1.01 -11.05 -10.50
C ASP A 29 -2.36 -10.68 -9.87
N GLN A 30 -3.40 -11.50 -10.09
CA GLN A 30 -4.69 -11.33 -9.44
C GLN A 30 -4.59 -11.48 -7.91
N ALA A 31 -3.76 -12.42 -7.45
CA ALA A 31 -3.50 -12.62 -6.03
C ALA A 31 -2.79 -11.41 -5.41
N ILE A 32 -1.75 -10.86 -6.06
CA ILE A 32 -1.08 -9.63 -5.62
C ILE A 32 -2.09 -8.48 -5.53
N ALA A 33 -2.91 -8.29 -6.57
CA ALA A 33 -3.93 -7.25 -6.60
C ALA A 33 -4.99 -7.41 -5.48
N ARG A 34 -5.35 -8.65 -5.12
CA ARG A 34 -6.25 -8.94 -3.99
C ARG A 34 -5.60 -8.60 -2.66
N ILE A 35 -4.38 -9.08 -2.42
CA ILE A 35 -3.66 -8.90 -1.16
C ILE A 35 -3.43 -7.41 -0.90
N GLN A 36 -2.92 -6.64 -1.86
CA GLN A 36 -2.66 -5.21 -1.67
C GLN A 36 -3.91 -4.36 -1.42
N ARG A 37 -5.11 -4.84 -1.74
CA ARG A 37 -6.38 -4.20 -1.33
C ARG A 37 -6.72 -4.46 0.13
N SER A 38 -6.25 -5.58 0.69
CA SER A 38 -6.67 -6.08 2.00
C SER A 38 -5.73 -5.69 3.13
N ILE A 39 -4.45 -5.45 2.85
CA ILE A 39 -3.42 -5.22 3.88
C ILE A 39 -2.70 -3.89 3.73
N ARG A 40 -2.21 -3.39 4.89
CA ARG A 40 -1.22 -2.32 5.00
C ARG A 40 -0.13 -2.83 5.92
N ILE A 41 1.06 -3.05 5.38
CA ILE A 41 2.20 -3.61 6.12
C ILE A 41 3.42 -2.72 5.92
N PRO A 42 4.38 -2.69 6.87
CA PRO A 42 5.55 -1.81 6.78
C PRO A 42 6.35 -1.96 5.50
N SER A 43 6.37 -3.16 4.90
CA SER A 43 7.08 -3.38 3.63
C SER A 43 6.45 -2.69 2.40
N MET A 44 5.26 -2.10 2.55
CA MET A 44 4.59 -1.28 1.54
C MET A 44 4.89 0.22 1.72
N GLU A 45 5.51 0.61 2.81
CA GLU A 45 5.79 2.02 3.10
C GLU A 45 6.87 2.58 2.20
N LYS A 46 6.60 3.75 1.64
CA LYS A 46 7.54 4.54 0.83
C LYS A 46 7.47 6.01 1.17
N THR A 47 8.59 6.67 0.97
CA THR A 47 8.71 8.12 1.10
C THR A 47 8.94 8.73 -0.29
N HIS A 48 8.12 9.72 -0.65
CA HIS A 48 8.31 10.53 -1.85
C HIS A 48 8.53 11.99 -1.49
N THR A 49 9.59 12.60 -2.05
CA THR A 49 9.92 14.00 -1.80
C THR A 49 9.64 14.84 -3.04
N TYR A 50 8.77 15.84 -2.89
CA TYR A 50 8.53 16.85 -3.90
C TYR A 50 9.42 18.07 -3.61
N THR A 51 10.13 18.52 -4.63
CA THR A 51 10.86 19.80 -4.56
C THR A 51 9.99 20.89 -5.15
N ILE A 52 9.57 21.84 -4.31
CA ILE A 52 8.78 23.00 -4.70
C ILE A 52 9.73 24.13 -5.07
N THR A 53 9.67 24.63 -6.30
CA THR A 53 10.53 25.71 -6.82
C THR A 53 9.75 26.97 -7.21
N ALA A 54 8.43 26.89 -7.27
CA ALA A 54 7.52 27.98 -7.58
C ALA A 54 6.18 27.75 -6.86
N SER A 55 5.32 28.74 -6.82
CA SER A 55 3.98 28.60 -6.25
C SER A 55 3.24 27.40 -6.85
N THR A 56 3.18 26.31 -6.07
CA THR A 56 2.63 25.02 -6.52
C THR A 56 1.43 24.69 -5.64
N PRO A 57 0.18 24.90 -6.13
CA PRO A 57 -1.04 24.65 -5.35
C PRO A 57 -1.37 23.17 -5.22
N SER A 58 -0.77 22.29 -6.04
CA SER A 58 -1.04 20.86 -6.02
C SER A 58 0.18 20.05 -6.43
N VAL A 59 0.26 18.81 -5.92
CA VAL A 59 1.29 17.83 -6.29
C VAL A 59 0.63 16.54 -6.75
N LEU A 60 1.19 15.94 -7.82
CA LEU A 60 0.69 14.67 -8.34
C LEU A 60 1.06 13.52 -7.40
N LEU A 61 0.15 12.58 -7.22
CA LEU A 61 0.43 11.35 -6.48
C LEU A 61 1.39 10.45 -7.27
N PRO A 62 2.28 9.70 -6.58
CA PRO A 62 3.07 8.66 -7.22
C PRO A 62 2.18 7.61 -7.92
N ASN A 63 2.66 7.02 -9.02
CA ASN A 63 1.88 6.03 -9.78
C ASN A 63 1.54 4.77 -8.98
N ASP A 64 2.38 4.44 -8.01
CA ASP A 64 2.21 3.29 -7.12
C ASP A 64 1.49 3.63 -5.80
N PHE A 65 0.89 4.83 -5.70
CA PHE A 65 0.20 5.29 -4.50
C PHE A 65 -1.08 4.50 -4.23
N ILE A 66 -1.21 3.97 -3.02
CA ILE A 66 -2.44 3.37 -2.49
C ILE A 66 -3.10 4.30 -1.48
N GLU A 67 -2.37 4.64 -0.41
CA GLU A 67 -2.89 5.39 0.72
C GLU A 67 -1.80 6.24 1.37
N GLY A 68 -2.13 7.48 1.74
CA GLY A 68 -1.19 8.37 2.44
C GLY A 68 -1.16 8.10 3.94
N ILE A 69 0.03 8.01 4.49
CA ILE A 69 0.29 7.93 5.92
C ILE A 69 0.32 9.35 6.47
N ASP A 70 1.24 10.15 5.98
CA ASP A 70 1.36 11.56 6.32
C ASP A 70 1.89 12.39 5.14
N LEU A 71 1.68 13.69 5.23
CA LEU A 71 2.26 14.69 4.33
C LEU A 71 2.86 15.80 5.18
N SER A 72 4.15 16.06 5.03
CA SER A 72 4.86 17.05 5.83
C SER A 72 5.57 18.08 4.98
N PHE A 73 5.67 19.30 5.50
CA PHE A 73 6.40 20.41 4.91
C PHE A 73 7.28 21.10 5.96
N ALA A 74 8.56 21.26 5.69
CA ALA A 74 9.52 21.93 6.60
C ALA A 74 9.42 21.42 8.05
N SER A 75 9.32 20.09 8.25
CA SER A 75 9.20 19.40 9.54
C SER A 75 7.85 19.56 10.27
N HIS A 76 6.84 20.09 9.60
CA HIS A 76 5.45 20.12 10.11
C HIS A 76 4.57 19.18 9.31
N THR A 77 3.83 18.32 9.99
CA THR A 77 2.80 17.48 9.35
C THR A 77 1.59 18.36 8.99
N LEU A 78 1.08 18.18 7.78
CA LEU A 78 -0.10 18.89 7.29
C LEU A 78 -1.36 18.14 7.70
N ASP A 79 -2.40 18.89 8.06
CA ASP A 79 -3.71 18.32 8.39
C ASP A 79 -4.52 18.04 7.12
N ARG A 80 -5.10 16.85 7.04
CA ARG A 80 -5.98 16.48 5.94
C ARG A 80 -7.38 17.06 6.13
N LEU A 81 -7.86 17.80 5.13
CA LEU A 81 -9.22 18.35 5.11
C LEU A 81 -10.12 17.65 4.09
N PRO A 82 -11.43 17.61 4.32
CA PRO A 82 -12.42 17.33 3.28
C PRO A 82 -12.32 18.38 2.15
N MET A 83 -12.58 17.96 0.90
CA MET A 83 -12.50 18.86 -0.26
C MET A 83 -13.39 20.11 -0.11
N SER A 84 -14.61 19.95 0.45
CA SER A 84 -15.53 21.07 0.69
C SER A 84 -14.93 22.16 1.58
N GLU A 85 -14.25 21.75 2.63
CA GLU A 85 -13.58 22.70 3.54
C GLU A 85 -12.33 23.32 2.90
N MET A 86 -11.57 22.52 2.14
CA MET A 86 -10.41 22.98 1.39
C MET A 86 -10.79 24.07 0.39
N LEU A 87 -11.90 23.90 -0.36
CA LEU A 87 -12.37 24.88 -1.33
C LEU A 87 -12.79 26.20 -0.65
N ASN A 88 -13.39 26.15 0.52
CA ASN A 88 -13.71 27.37 1.29
C ASN A 88 -12.47 28.12 1.74
N ARG A 89 -11.38 27.41 2.09
CA ARG A 89 -10.09 28.00 2.48
C ARG A 89 -9.27 28.47 1.28
N LYS A 90 -9.41 27.81 0.10
CA LYS A 90 -8.70 28.13 -1.12
C LYS A 90 -9.14 29.45 -1.78
N SER A 91 -10.21 30.08 -1.30
CA SER A 91 -10.66 31.40 -1.78
C SER A 91 -9.62 32.51 -1.57
N THR A 92 -8.62 32.27 -0.73
CA THR A 92 -7.44 33.11 -0.57
C THR A 92 -6.24 32.36 -1.16
N SER A 93 -5.74 32.80 -2.31
CA SER A 93 -4.48 32.32 -2.94
C SER A 93 -3.26 32.83 -2.12
N GLU A 94 -3.30 32.68 -0.81
CA GLU A 94 -2.21 33.10 0.06
C GLU A 94 -0.99 32.23 -0.17
N ILE A 95 0.13 32.88 -0.50
CA ILE A 95 1.44 32.25 -0.53
C ILE A 95 1.96 32.18 0.90
N GLY A 96 2.35 30.98 1.33
CA GLY A 96 2.84 30.77 2.68
C GLY A 96 3.25 29.34 2.97
N ASN A 97 3.58 29.07 4.23
CA ASN A 97 3.83 27.71 4.65
C ASN A 97 2.51 26.91 4.69
N PRO A 98 2.45 25.76 4.01
CA PRO A 98 1.25 24.94 4.02
C PRO A 98 0.98 24.35 5.40
N HIS A 99 -0.29 24.27 5.74
CA HIS A 99 -0.79 23.62 6.96
C HIS A 99 -1.82 22.53 6.66
N PHE A 100 -2.49 22.62 5.51
CA PHE A 100 -3.59 21.75 5.15
C PHE A 100 -3.40 21.17 3.76
N PHE A 101 -3.94 19.97 3.57
CA PHE A 101 -4.03 19.35 2.26
C PHE A 101 -5.36 18.63 2.06
N ALA A 102 -5.78 18.46 0.82
CA ALA A 102 -6.95 17.67 0.43
C ALA A 102 -6.63 16.84 -0.82
N ARG A 103 -7.26 15.68 -0.94
CA ARG A 103 -7.15 14.84 -2.14
C ARG A 103 -8.13 15.29 -3.20
N GLU A 104 -7.61 15.55 -4.41
CA GLU A 104 -8.39 15.84 -5.61
C GLU A 104 -7.95 14.87 -6.72
N GLY A 105 -8.75 13.82 -6.95
CA GLY A 105 -8.41 12.82 -7.97
C GLY A 105 -7.03 12.20 -7.74
N GLY A 106 -6.11 12.42 -8.70
CA GLY A 106 -4.74 11.93 -8.67
C GLY A 106 -3.72 12.91 -8.08
N SER A 107 -4.15 13.93 -7.32
CA SER A 107 -3.26 14.93 -6.73
C SER A 107 -3.66 15.29 -5.29
N PHE A 108 -2.72 15.91 -4.57
CA PHE A 108 -3.00 16.64 -3.33
C PHE A 108 -2.99 18.14 -3.60
N LEU A 109 -4.09 18.81 -3.22
CA LEU A 109 -4.14 20.25 -3.09
C LEU A 109 -3.55 20.66 -1.75
N ILE A 110 -2.84 21.79 -1.73
CA ILE A 110 -2.10 22.27 -0.57
C ILE A 110 -2.48 23.73 -0.29
N THR A 111 -2.68 24.08 0.96
CA THR A 111 -2.96 25.48 1.36
C THR A 111 -2.37 25.81 2.74
N PRO A 112 -1.80 27.03 2.92
CA PRO A 112 -1.39 28.02 1.92
C PRO A 112 -0.47 27.45 0.84
N VAL A 113 -0.35 28.14 -0.29
CA VAL A 113 0.45 27.69 -1.43
C VAL A 113 1.94 27.91 -1.15
N PRO A 114 2.79 26.86 -1.10
CA PRO A 114 4.21 27.02 -0.87
C PRO A 114 4.90 27.65 -2.09
N SER A 115 5.81 28.62 -1.85
CA SER A 115 6.63 29.24 -2.90
C SER A 115 7.92 28.47 -3.19
N SER A 116 8.46 27.79 -2.18
CA SER A 116 9.65 26.94 -2.27
C SER A 116 9.74 26.02 -1.06
N GLY A 117 10.47 24.92 -1.18
CA GLY A 117 10.71 23.99 -0.09
C GLY A 117 10.60 22.53 -0.49
N LYS A 118 10.60 21.65 0.51
CA LYS A 118 10.41 20.22 0.32
C LYS A 118 9.11 19.77 0.98
N LEU A 119 8.29 19.09 0.22
CA LEU A 119 7.10 18.40 0.71
C LEU A 119 7.41 16.90 0.71
N ILE A 120 7.21 16.25 1.83
CA ILE A 120 7.53 14.83 2.02
C ILE A 120 6.22 14.08 2.24
N LEU A 121 5.97 13.10 1.39
CA LEU A 121 4.83 12.19 1.46
C LEU A 121 5.32 10.82 1.90
N ASN A 122 4.83 10.34 3.05
CA ASN A 122 4.92 8.95 3.44
C ASN A 122 3.60 8.24 3.08
N TYR A 123 3.68 7.10 2.42
CA TYR A 123 2.51 6.44 1.87
C TYR A 123 2.71 4.93 1.71
N TYR A 124 1.61 4.19 1.68
CA TYR A 124 1.60 2.80 1.26
C TYR A 124 1.57 2.72 -0.26
N ALA A 125 2.55 2.02 -0.81
CA ALA A 125 2.72 1.82 -2.24
C ALA A 125 2.25 0.43 -2.68
N GLN A 126 1.92 0.30 -3.96
CA GLN A 126 1.70 -1.00 -4.58
C GLN A 126 2.99 -1.84 -4.53
N PHE A 127 2.83 -3.16 -4.44
CA PHE A 127 3.96 -4.06 -4.61
C PHE A 127 4.51 -3.94 -6.01
N ALA A 128 5.84 -4.01 -6.14
CA ALA A 128 6.49 -4.01 -7.45
C ALA A 128 5.99 -5.19 -8.28
N ALA A 129 5.72 -4.95 -9.56
CA ALA A 129 5.36 -6.00 -10.50
C ALA A 129 6.53 -6.99 -10.67
N MET A 130 6.22 -8.28 -10.78
CA MET A 130 7.18 -9.33 -11.10
C MET A 130 6.93 -9.79 -12.55
N THR A 131 7.88 -9.54 -13.44
CA THR A 131 7.72 -9.78 -14.88
C THR A 131 8.62 -10.89 -15.41
N VAL A 132 9.78 -11.10 -14.79
CA VAL A 132 10.72 -12.17 -15.13
C VAL A 132 10.91 -13.11 -13.95
N ASP A 133 11.34 -14.34 -14.22
CA ASP A 133 11.45 -15.41 -13.24
C ASP A 133 12.33 -15.08 -12.03
N SER A 134 13.32 -14.21 -12.21
CA SER A 134 14.22 -13.76 -11.15
C SER A 134 13.63 -12.66 -10.26
N ASP A 135 12.52 -12.03 -10.66
CA ASP A 135 11.93 -10.92 -9.91
C ASP A 135 11.39 -11.37 -8.56
N GLU A 136 11.63 -10.55 -7.58
CA GLU A 136 11.11 -10.70 -6.23
C GLU A 136 10.60 -9.33 -5.74
N ASN A 137 9.45 -9.32 -5.10
CA ASN A 137 8.91 -8.13 -4.44
C ASN A 137 8.82 -8.34 -2.93
N SER A 138 8.53 -7.27 -2.19
CA SER A 138 8.47 -7.33 -0.73
C SER A 138 7.38 -8.29 -0.21
N LEU A 139 6.26 -8.47 -0.92
CA LEU A 139 5.24 -9.47 -0.58
C LEU A 139 5.78 -10.90 -0.73
N ALA A 140 6.45 -11.18 -1.85
CA ALA A 140 7.04 -12.49 -2.11
C ALA A 140 8.15 -12.86 -1.11
N ALA A 141 8.82 -11.85 -0.55
CA ALA A 141 9.83 -12.04 0.50
C ALA A 141 9.22 -12.38 1.86
N VAL A 142 8.12 -11.73 2.24
CA VAL A 142 7.51 -11.83 3.58
C VAL A 142 6.40 -12.89 3.65
N GLY A 143 5.57 -13.00 2.59
CA GLY A 143 4.35 -13.81 2.57
C GLY A 143 4.17 -14.59 1.27
N SER A 144 5.19 -15.35 0.87
CA SER A 144 5.09 -16.18 -0.34
C SER A 144 4.00 -17.24 -0.28
N ASP A 145 3.74 -17.77 0.90
CA ASP A 145 2.64 -18.72 1.18
C ASP A 145 1.27 -18.05 1.01
N LEU A 146 1.05 -16.87 1.59
CA LEU A 146 -0.15 -16.07 1.36
C LEU A 146 -0.38 -15.84 -0.14
N LEU A 147 0.66 -15.46 -0.88
CA LEU A 147 0.56 -15.20 -2.31
C LEU A 147 0.19 -16.47 -3.10
N ILE A 148 0.81 -17.61 -2.79
CA ILE A 148 0.53 -18.88 -3.44
C ILE A 148 -0.91 -19.32 -3.19
N TYR A 149 -1.38 -19.28 -1.93
CA TYR A 149 -2.75 -19.70 -1.62
C TYR A 149 -3.80 -18.71 -2.17
N ALA A 150 -3.51 -17.42 -2.23
CA ALA A 150 -4.36 -16.46 -2.94
C ALA A 150 -4.46 -16.78 -4.44
N ALA A 151 -3.36 -17.15 -5.09
CA ALA A 151 -3.37 -17.57 -6.50
C ALA A 151 -4.12 -18.88 -6.71
N LEU A 152 -4.00 -19.84 -5.78
CA LEU A 152 -4.72 -21.10 -5.81
C LEU A 152 -6.24 -20.90 -5.69
N THR A 153 -6.73 -19.90 -4.98
CA THR A 153 -8.19 -19.62 -4.93
C THR A 153 -8.72 -19.20 -6.30
N TYR A 154 -8.00 -18.37 -7.04
CA TYR A 154 -8.39 -17.99 -8.41
C TYR A 154 -8.29 -19.15 -9.40
N ALA A 155 -7.23 -19.94 -9.29
CA ALA A 155 -7.06 -21.10 -10.15
C ALA A 155 -8.13 -22.16 -9.91
N SER A 156 -8.48 -22.42 -8.64
CA SER A 156 -9.53 -23.40 -8.30
C SER A 156 -10.92 -22.95 -8.76
N ASP A 157 -11.21 -21.65 -8.74
CA ASP A 157 -12.43 -21.08 -9.32
C ASP A 157 -12.47 -21.31 -10.85
N TYR A 158 -11.36 -21.00 -11.53
CA TYR A 158 -11.25 -21.19 -12.98
C TYR A 158 -11.42 -22.67 -13.41
N TYR A 159 -10.87 -23.60 -12.63
CA TYR A 159 -10.90 -25.02 -12.94
C TYR A 159 -12.09 -25.77 -12.28
N LEU A 160 -12.94 -25.08 -11.54
CA LEU A 160 -14.05 -25.67 -10.75
C LEU A 160 -13.56 -26.77 -9.79
N ASP A 161 -12.44 -26.50 -9.10
CA ASP A 161 -11.78 -27.43 -8.19
C ASP A 161 -12.50 -27.42 -6.82
N GLU A 162 -12.88 -28.59 -6.33
CA GLU A 162 -13.58 -28.76 -5.04
C GLU A 162 -12.75 -28.27 -3.84
N ARG A 163 -11.43 -28.14 -4.00
CA ARG A 163 -10.51 -27.64 -2.96
C ARG A 163 -10.55 -26.12 -2.76
N GLN A 164 -11.34 -25.37 -3.53
CA GLN A 164 -11.42 -23.91 -3.44
C GLN A 164 -11.65 -23.43 -2.00
N GLY A 165 -12.59 -24.05 -1.27
CA GLY A 165 -12.86 -23.68 0.12
C GLY A 165 -11.67 -23.88 1.07
N LEU A 166 -10.86 -24.93 0.85
CA LEU A 166 -9.64 -25.18 1.61
C LEU A 166 -8.58 -24.10 1.31
N PHE A 167 -8.40 -23.74 0.04
CA PHE A 167 -7.43 -22.72 -0.34
C PHE A 167 -7.82 -21.33 0.20
N GLU A 168 -9.12 -21.01 0.15
CA GLU A 168 -9.63 -19.76 0.73
C GLU A 168 -9.44 -19.70 2.26
N GLN A 169 -9.66 -20.81 2.96
CA GLN A 169 -9.42 -20.89 4.41
C GLN A 169 -7.94 -20.68 4.73
N LYS A 170 -7.02 -21.30 3.97
CA LYS A 170 -5.57 -21.11 4.13
C LYS A 170 -5.14 -19.69 3.83
N TYR A 171 -5.65 -19.10 2.75
CA TYR A 171 -5.42 -17.70 2.43
C TYR A 171 -5.80 -16.78 3.59
N ASN A 172 -7.01 -16.95 4.15
CA ASN A 172 -7.48 -16.11 5.26
C ASN A 172 -6.64 -16.31 6.53
N GLN A 173 -6.18 -17.53 6.81
CA GLN A 173 -5.29 -17.81 7.92
C GLN A 173 -3.98 -17.03 7.77
N PHE A 174 -3.28 -17.14 6.64
CA PHE A 174 -2.02 -16.44 6.40
C PHE A 174 -2.18 -14.92 6.33
N LEU A 175 -3.34 -14.45 5.84
CA LEU A 175 -3.65 -13.02 5.83
C LEU A 175 -3.68 -12.45 7.24
N ILE A 176 -4.32 -13.14 8.19
CA ILE A 176 -4.37 -12.74 9.61
C ILE A 176 -2.96 -12.78 10.20
N GLU A 177 -2.19 -13.84 9.97
CA GLU A 177 -0.83 -13.98 10.50
C GLU A 177 0.09 -12.84 10.07
N ILE A 178 0.01 -12.40 8.80
CA ILE A 178 0.79 -11.26 8.30
C ILE A 178 0.31 -9.93 8.89
N GLN A 179 -1.01 -9.75 9.08
CA GLN A 179 -1.55 -8.55 9.72
C GLN A 179 -1.14 -8.47 11.19
N ASP A 180 -1.18 -9.56 11.92
CA ASP A 180 -0.73 -9.64 13.31
C ASP A 180 0.77 -9.33 13.43
N GLN A 181 1.59 -9.91 12.53
CA GLN A 181 3.03 -9.63 12.48
C GLN A 181 3.31 -8.14 12.20
N ALA A 182 2.56 -7.52 11.28
CA ALA A 182 2.71 -6.10 10.98
C ALA A 182 2.33 -5.22 12.18
N TYR A 183 1.25 -5.55 12.86
CA TYR A 183 0.80 -4.86 14.07
C TYR A 183 1.83 -4.98 15.20
N ASP A 184 2.37 -6.17 15.44
CA ASP A 184 3.40 -6.39 16.45
C ASP A 184 4.68 -5.60 16.14
N ALA A 185 5.05 -5.48 14.86
CA ALA A 185 6.21 -4.70 14.45
C ALA A 185 6.04 -3.19 14.70
N GLU A 186 4.84 -2.63 14.56
CA GLU A 186 4.55 -1.23 14.88
C GLU A 186 4.58 -0.96 16.40
N ILE A 187 4.12 -1.92 17.20
CA ILE A 187 4.09 -1.79 18.67
C ILE A 187 5.48 -1.98 19.25
N THR A 188 6.29 -2.88 18.68
CA THR A 188 7.63 -3.20 19.19
C THR A 188 8.57 -2.02 18.99
N GLY A 189 8.93 -1.34 20.09
CA GLY A 189 9.80 -0.15 20.09
C GLY A 189 9.07 1.17 20.22
N SER A 190 7.74 1.20 20.18
CA SER A 190 6.97 2.39 20.54
C SER A 190 6.88 2.50 22.07
N LEU A 191 7.16 3.70 22.60
CA LEU A 191 6.85 4.00 23.99
C LEU A 191 5.32 4.10 24.12
N GLN A 192 4.69 3.03 24.57
CA GLN A 192 3.28 3.05 24.96
C GLN A 192 3.13 3.85 26.27
N ALA A 193 3.20 5.15 26.20
CA ALA A 193 2.85 6.01 27.32
C ALA A 193 1.32 6.21 27.31
N ILE A 194 0.63 5.59 28.25
CA ILE A 194 -0.76 5.94 28.58
C ILE A 194 -0.72 7.38 29.09
N ARG A 195 -1.05 8.35 28.25
CA ARG A 195 -1.20 9.74 28.67
C ARG A 195 -2.58 9.88 29.31
N PRO A 196 -2.70 10.41 30.55
CA PRO A 196 -4.00 10.71 31.12
C PRO A 196 -4.78 11.68 30.21
N ALA A 197 -6.08 11.46 30.05
CA ALA A 197 -6.95 12.27 29.19
C ALA A 197 -7.12 13.73 29.64
N TYR A 198 -6.61 14.09 30.83
CA TYR A 198 -6.68 15.44 31.39
C TYR A 198 -5.27 15.90 31.73
N GLN A 199 -4.76 16.87 30.98
CA GLN A 199 -3.70 17.75 31.47
C GLN A 199 -4.39 18.98 32.08
N TYR A 200 -4.21 19.16 33.38
CA TYR A 200 -4.57 20.41 34.02
C TYR A 200 -3.66 21.53 33.45
N HIS A 201 -4.27 22.58 32.99
CA HIS A 201 -3.60 23.83 32.62
C HIS A 201 -3.13 24.55 33.89
#